data_76b0e796929a89efb7f80403ca2c22de
#
_entry.id   76b0e796929a89efb7f80403ca2c22de
#
_cell.length_a   1.000
_cell.length_b   1.000
_cell.length_c   1.000
_cell.angle_alpha   90.00
_cell.angle_beta   90.00
_cell.angle_gamma   90.00
#
_symmetry.space_group_name_H-M   'P 1'
#
loop_
_entity.id
_entity.type
_entity.pdbx_description
1 polymer ?
#
loop_
_entity_poly.entity_id
_entity_poly.type
_entity_poly.pdbx_seq_one_letter_code
_entity_poly.pdbx_strand_id
1 'polypeptide(L)'
;MAIAIEGLKCGTGTHAAGVIISHAPLDTILPVQPSKDGIVQTGYPKHEATEVLDLLKMDFLGLRNLTMITKTVKMIEKYHGIKLDINHVELDDKPTYDMLSKGETVGVFQLESQGMINLVKRLKPDVFEDLGALVALFRPGPLGSGMVDEFVARKHGEKAITYAHPLLEPVLKDTYGTIVYQEQIMQVFQVLADYSL
;
A
#
# COMPACT_ATOMS: atom_id res chain seq x y z
N MET A 1 -7.32 -17.14 33.70
CA MET A 1 -7.86 -15.78 33.75
C MET A 1 -7.68 -15.06 32.42
N ALA A 2 -6.50 -15.00 31.81
CA ALA A 2 -6.31 -14.29 30.51
C ALA A 2 -7.27 -14.78 29.41
N ILE A 3 -7.42 -16.08 29.22
CA ILE A 3 -8.34 -16.68 28.22
C ILE A 3 -9.80 -16.26 28.44
N ALA A 4 -10.22 -16.04 29.71
CA ALA A 4 -11.60 -15.67 30.04
C ALA A 4 -11.95 -14.21 29.67
N ILE A 5 -10.97 -13.36 29.43
CA ILE A 5 -11.15 -11.96 29.06
C ILE A 5 -10.68 -11.68 27.62
N GLU A 6 -10.15 -12.69 26.92
CA GLU A 6 -9.75 -12.59 25.53
C GLU A 6 -10.98 -12.29 24.66
N GLY A 7 -10.84 -11.35 23.72
CA GLY A 7 -11.93 -10.90 22.84
C GLY A 7 -12.83 -9.80 23.41
N LEU A 8 -12.67 -9.43 24.69
CA LEU A 8 -13.38 -8.28 25.23
C LEU A 8 -12.78 -6.97 24.70
N LYS A 9 -13.64 -6.01 24.37
CA LYS A 9 -13.21 -4.68 23.95
C LYS A 9 -12.61 -3.92 25.15
N CYS A 10 -11.35 -3.50 25.05
CA CYS A 10 -10.61 -2.85 26.13
C CYS A 10 -10.53 -1.31 26.01
N GLY A 11 -10.99 -0.76 24.89
CA GLY A 11 -10.95 0.69 24.67
C GLY A 11 -11.50 1.11 23.33
N THR A 12 -11.62 2.43 23.13
CA THR A 12 -12.03 3.06 21.88
C THR A 12 -10.89 3.92 21.37
N GLY A 13 -10.70 3.93 20.06
CA GLY A 13 -9.79 4.83 19.35
C GLY A 13 -10.51 5.51 18.20
N THR A 14 -10.16 6.75 17.94
CA THR A 14 -10.69 7.49 16.78
C THR A 14 -9.80 7.26 15.57
N HIS A 15 -10.38 6.92 14.41
CA HIS A 15 -9.63 6.82 13.17
C HIS A 15 -9.15 8.21 12.73
N ALA A 16 -7.86 8.34 12.42
CA ALA A 16 -7.25 9.65 12.16
C ALA A 16 -7.76 10.33 10.88
N ALA A 17 -8.29 9.59 9.92
CA ALA A 17 -8.64 10.09 8.59
C ALA A 17 -10.01 9.61 8.08
N GLY A 18 -10.65 8.65 8.76
CA GLY A 18 -11.93 8.07 8.33
C GLY A 18 -13.12 8.91 8.78
N VAL A 19 -13.98 9.25 7.83
CA VAL A 19 -15.25 9.98 8.09
C VAL A 19 -16.40 9.10 7.62
N ILE A 20 -17.37 8.89 8.50
CA ILE A 20 -18.63 8.22 8.15
C ILE A 20 -19.58 9.24 7.56
N ILE A 21 -20.16 8.91 6.41
CA ILE A 21 -21.11 9.76 5.68
C ILE A 21 -22.45 9.04 5.62
N SER A 22 -23.54 9.77 5.85
CA SER A 22 -24.91 9.27 5.77
C SER A 22 -25.83 10.32 5.14
N HIS A 23 -26.97 9.83 4.64
CA HIS A 23 -28.03 10.66 4.06
C HIS A 23 -28.93 11.34 5.11
N ALA A 24 -28.86 10.89 6.36
CA ALA A 24 -29.57 11.43 7.51
C ALA A 24 -28.60 11.73 8.65
N PRO A 25 -28.97 12.51 9.66
CA PRO A 25 -28.15 12.74 10.85
C PRO A 25 -27.72 11.41 11.48
N LEU A 26 -26.43 11.26 11.75
CA LEU A 26 -25.83 9.98 12.21
C LEU A 26 -26.43 9.49 13.53
N ASP A 27 -26.79 10.41 14.43
CA ASP A 27 -27.41 10.11 15.73
C ASP A 27 -28.81 9.49 15.62
N THR A 28 -29.45 9.58 14.44
CA THR A 28 -30.70 8.87 14.15
C THR A 28 -30.49 7.44 13.65
N ILE A 29 -29.28 7.09 13.25
CA ILE A 29 -28.93 5.80 12.64
C ILE A 29 -28.15 4.92 13.62
N LEU A 30 -27.20 5.53 14.35
CA LEU A 30 -26.33 4.83 15.29
C LEU A 30 -25.97 5.75 16.47
N PRO A 31 -25.58 5.20 17.63
CA PRO A 31 -25.10 6.00 18.74
C PRO A 31 -23.81 6.74 18.35
N VAL A 32 -23.73 8.00 18.76
CA VAL A 32 -22.54 8.84 18.61
C VAL A 32 -22.01 9.23 19.99
N GLN A 33 -20.70 9.45 20.09
CA GLN A 33 -20.06 9.85 21.34
C GLN A 33 -18.90 10.82 21.05
N PRO A 34 -18.55 11.72 21.97
CA PRO A 34 -17.37 12.52 21.84
C PRO A 34 -16.10 11.68 22.04
N SER A 35 -15.08 11.95 21.22
CA SER A 35 -13.74 11.43 21.47
C SER A 35 -13.03 12.23 22.57
N LYS A 36 -11.83 11.81 22.97
CA LYS A 36 -10.99 12.55 23.93
C LYS A 36 -10.65 13.97 23.43
N ASP A 37 -10.61 14.16 22.12
CA ASP A 37 -10.28 15.43 21.47
C ASP A 37 -11.55 16.26 21.14
N GLY A 38 -12.72 15.85 21.63
CA GLY A 38 -14.00 16.53 21.40
C GLY A 38 -14.60 16.30 20.02
N ILE A 39 -14.02 15.45 19.19
CA ILE A 39 -14.56 15.09 17.87
C ILE A 39 -15.69 14.08 18.08
N VAL A 40 -16.82 14.27 17.40
CA VAL A 40 -17.90 13.29 17.40
C VAL A 40 -17.48 12.06 16.62
N GLN A 41 -17.59 10.89 17.25
CA GLN A 41 -17.27 9.59 16.64
C GLN A 41 -18.46 8.63 16.76
N THR A 42 -18.51 7.62 15.90
CA THR A 42 -19.50 6.55 15.96
C THR A 42 -19.32 5.74 17.25
N GLY A 43 -20.42 5.41 17.91
CA GLY A 43 -20.41 4.53 19.09
C GLY A 43 -20.21 3.05 18.70
N TYR A 44 -20.50 2.71 17.45
CA TYR A 44 -20.22 1.37 16.91
C TYR A 44 -18.84 1.31 16.27
N PRO A 45 -18.17 0.12 16.33
CA PRO A 45 -16.92 -0.13 15.61
C PRO A 45 -17.10 -0.02 14.09
N LYS A 46 -15.96 0.03 13.37
CA LYS A 46 -15.93 0.16 11.90
C LYS A 46 -16.83 -0.86 11.22
N HIS A 47 -16.69 -2.14 11.55
CA HIS A 47 -17.42 -3.24 10.90
C HIS A 47 -18.94 -3.02 10.97
N GLU A 48 -19.45 -2.74 12.15
CA GLU A 48 -20.89 -2.53 12.36
C GLU A 48 -21.41 -1.30 11.61
N ALA A 49 -20.62 -0.23 11.54
CA ALA A 49 -21.00 0.98 10.83
C ALA A 49 -20.97 0.80 9.29
N THR A 50 -19.97 0.10 8.75
CA THR A 50 -19.77 0.02 7.29
C THR A 50 -20.36 -1.23 6.65
N GLU A 51 -20.37 -2.38 7.35
CA GLU A 51 -20.79 -3.64 6.75
C GLU A 51 -22.20 -4.08 7.20
N VAL A 52 -22.61 -3.69 8.41
CA VAL A 52 -23.95 -4.03 8.93
C VAL A 52 -24.95 -2.91 8.63
N LEU A 53 -24.57 -1.65 8.82
CA LEU A 53 -25.41 -0.49 8.57
C LEU A 53 -25.24 0.12 7.18
N ASP A 54 -24.32 -0.43 6.38
CA ASP A 54 -24.04 -0.01 4.99
C ASP A 54 -23.74 1.49 4.87
N LEU A 55 -23.05 2.07 5.87
CA LEU A 55 -22.67 3.48 5.84
C LEU A 55 -21.35 3.66 5.08
N LEU A 56 -21.30 4.70 4.25
CA LEU A 56 -20.10 5.04 3.52
C LEU A 56 -19.01 5.57 4.48
N LYS A 57 -17.85 4.91 4.49
CA LYS A 57 -16.64 5.42 5.15
C LYS A 57 -15.70 5.98 4.10
N MET A 58 -15.41 7.26 4.16
CA MET A 58 -14.44 7.91 3.30
C MET A 58 -13.18 8.25 4.10
N ASP A 59 -12.02 7.83 3.58
CA ASP A 59 -10.72 8.07 4.21
C ASP A 59 -10.01 9.23 3.51
N PHE A 60 -9.80 10.33 4.27
CA PHE A 60 -9.08 11.52 3.78
C PHE A 60 -7.61 11.42 4.19
N LEU A 61 -6.81 10.74 3.38
CA LEU A 61 -5.39 10.52 3.65
C LEU A 61 -4.54 11.55 2.91
N GLY A 62 -3.77 12.33 3.67
CA GLY A 62 -2.77 13.26 3.13
C GLY A 62 -1.35 12.78 3.38
N LEU A 63 -0.44 13.05 2.44
CA LEU A 63 0.99 12.76 2.59
C LEU A 63 1.79 14.07 2.66
N ARG A 64 2.50 14.27 3.77
CA ARG A 64 3.39 15.44 3.94
C ARG A 64 4.50 15.46 2.89
N ASN A 65 4.97 14.31 2.46
CA ASN A 65 6.00 14.17 1.42
C ASN A 65 5.56 14.82 0.10
N LEU A 66 4.31 14.65 -0.32
CA LEU A 66 3.78 15.31 -1.53
C LEU A 66 3.77 16.85 -1.37
N THR A 67 3.46 17.35 -0.18
CA THR A 67 3.53 18.79 0.12
C THR A 67 4.98 19.29 0.03
N MET A 68 5.94 18.53 0.53
CA MET A 68 7.37 18.87 0.45
C MET A 68 7.83 18.93 -1.00
N ILE A 69 7.52 17.90 -1.79
CA ILE A 69 7.85 17.83 -3.23
C ILE A 69 7.26 19.04 -3.95
N THR A 70 5.97 19.32 -3.77
CA THR A 70 5.28 20.45 -4.40
C THR A 70 5.94 21.79 -4.04
N LYS A 71 6.31 21.98 -2.76
CA LYS A 71 7.00 23.21 -2.33
C LYS A 71 8.40 23.30 -2.95
N THR A 72 9.14 22.20 -3.01
CA THR A 72 10.48 22.15 -3.61
C THR A 72 10.42 22.50 -5.09
N VAL A 73 9.51 21.93 -5.86
CA VAL A 73 9.31 22.27 -7.28
C VAL A 73 9.04 23.76 -7.47
N LYS A 74 8.14 24.33 -6.65
CA LYS A 74 7.86 25.80 -6.69
C LYS A 74 9.08 26.64 -6.33
N MET A 75 9.91 26.18 -5.39
CA MET A 75 11.15 26.89 -5.04
C MET A 75 12.18 26.83 -6.17
N ILE A 76 12.33 25.69 -6.82
CA ILE A 76 13.21 25.53 -8.00
C ILE A 76 12.77 26.47 -9.12
N GLU A 77 11.48 26.51 -9.43
CA GLU A 77 10.96 27.44 -10.43
C GLU A 77 11.24 28.89 -10.05
N LYS A 78 10.95 29.26 -8.79
CA LYS A 78 11.15 30.65 -8.32
C LYS A 78 12.61 31.10 -8.32
N TYR A 79 13.54 30.26 -7.89
CA TYR A 79 14.95 30.66 -7.67
C TYR A 79 15.87 30.32 -8.85
N HIS A 80 15.50 29.34 -9.66
CA HIS A 80 16.33 28.88 -10.78
C HIS A 80 15.65 29.04 -12.15
N GLY A 81 14.36 29.41 -12.18
CA GLY A 81 13.60 29.54 -13.45
C GLY A 81 13.31 28.20 -14.14
N ILE A 82 13.58 27.07 -13.48
CA ILE A 82 13.43 25.73 -14.05
C ILE A 82 12.03 25.22 -13.71
N LYS A 83 11.24 24.92 -14.74
CA LYS A 83 9.93 24.24 -14.58
C LYS A 83 10.14 22.74 -14.60
N LEU A 84 9.86 22.10 -13.47
CA LEU A 84 9.91 20.65 -13.33
C LEU A 84 8.49 20.08 -13.36
N ASP A 85 8.24 19.13 -14.25
CA ASP A 85 7.03 18.31 -14.22
C ASP A 85 7.35 16.93 -13.63
N ILE A 86 7.06 16.76 -12.36
CA ILE A 86 7.32 15.51 -11.62
C ILE A 86 6.40 14.36 -12.03
N ASN A 87 5.34 14.62 -12.83
CA ASN A 87 4.47 13.55 -13.32
C ASN A 87 5.02 12.90 -14.60
N HIS A 88 6.02 13.52 -15.23
CA HIS A 88 6.64 13.04 -16.46
C HIS A 88 8.16 12.89 -16.31
N VAL A 89 8.61 12.43 -15.13
CA VAL A 89 10.00 12.03 -14.94
C VAL A 89 10.27 10.68 -15.60
N GLU A 90 11.46 10.50 -16.13
CA GLU A 90 11.91 9.20 -16.65
C GLU A 90 12.00 8.18 -15.48
N LEU A 91 11.48 6.97 -15.72
CA LEU A 91 11.41 5.92 -14.70
C LEU A 91 12.50 4.85 -14.87
N ASP A 92 13.46 5.10 -15.75
CA ASP A 92 14.57 4.20 -16.09
C ASP A 92 15.94 4.75 -15.67
N ASP A 93 15.97 5.75 -14.76
CA ASP A 93 17.20 6.37 -14.28
C ASP A 93 18.10 5.37 -13.53
N LYS A 94 19.07 4.82 -14.24
CA LYS A 94 19.99 3.82 -13.69
C LYS A 94 20.73 4.26 -12.42
N PRO A 95 21.25 5.51 -12.27
CA PRO A 95 21.86 5.95 -11.03
C PRO A 95 20.96 5.83 -9.81
N THR A 96 19.65 6.11 -9.97
CA THR A 96 18.65 5.94 -8.90
C THR A 96 18.52 4.48 -8.49
N TYR A 97 18.41 3.54 -9.44
CA TYR A 97 18.34 2.11 -9.12
C TYR A 97 19.63 1.57 -8.51
N ASP A 98 20.80 2.04 -8.96
CA ASP A 98 22.09 1.67 -8.38
C ASP A 98 22.20 2.16 -6.92
N MET A 99 21.74 3.36 -6.62
CA MET A 99 21.65 3.91 -5.25
C MET A 99 20.71 3.06 -4.38
N LEU A 100 19.50 2.80 -4.86
CA LEU A 100 18.51 1.98 -4.14
C LEU A 100 19.06 0.58 -3.87
N SER A 101 19.64 -0.08 -4.86
CA SER A 101 20.21 -1.44 -4.75
C SER A 101 21.35 -1.54 -3.73
N LYS A 102 22.06 -0.45 -3.47
CA LYS A 102 23.03 -0.35 -2.36
C LYS A 102 22.38 -0.15 -1.00
N GLY A 103 21.07 0.16 -0.96
CA GLY A 103 20.33 0.48 0.25
C GLY A 103 20.60 1.88 0.77
N GLU A 104 21.04 2.79 -0.07
CA GLU A 104 21.27 4.21 0.23
C GLU A 104 19.92 4.94 0.15
N THR A 105 18.98 4.58 1.05
CA THR A 105 17.58 4.99 1.00
C THR A 105 17.19 6.00 2.08
N VAL A 106 18.15 6.65 2.71
CA VAL A 106 17.88 7.71 3.68
C VAL A 106 17.16 8.87 3.00
N GLY A 107 15.99 9.27 3.54
CA GLY A 107 15.14 10.29 2.94
C GLY A 107 14.24 9.80 1.79
N VAL A 108 14.35 8.53 1.38
CA VAL A 108 13.46 7.95 0.38
C VAL A 108 12.21 7.40 1.07
N PHE A 109 11.07 8.05 0.81
CA PHE A 109 9.81 7.71 1.45
C PHE A 109 9.49 6.20 1.39
N GLN A 110 9.08 5.62 2.50
CA GLN A 110 8.77 4.20 2.70
C GLN A 110 9.95 3.21 2.57
N LEU A 111 11.14 3.64 2.13
CA LEU A 111 12.28 2.74 1.95
C LEU A 111 13.35 2.85 3.05
N GLU A 112 13.09 3.60 4.13
CA GLU A 112 14.09 3.94 5.15
C GLU A 112 14.22 2.94 6.30
N SER A 113 13.23 2.06 6.52
CA SER A 113 13.29 1.10 7.62
C SER A 113 14.35 0.03 7.35
N GLN A 114 15.05 -0.44 8.40
CA GLN A 114 16.09 -1.44 8.25
C GLN A 114 15.62 -2.71 7.54
N GLY A 115 14.40 -3.15 7.82
CA GLY A 115 13.81 -4.31 7.14
C GLY A 115 13.59 -4.06 5.64
N MET A 116 13.12 -2.87 5.28
CA MET A 116 12.95 -2.49 3.89
C MET A 116 14.28 -2.33 3.16
N ILE A 117 15.28 -1.69 3.81
CA ILE A 117 16.65 -1.58 3.28
C ILE A 117 17.23 -2.96 2.95
N ASN A 118 17.06 -3.92 3.85
CA ASN A 118 17.52 -5.29 3.62
C ASN A 118 16.81 -5.95 2.43
N LEU A 119 15.50 -5.71 2.29
CA LEU A 119 14.73 -6.24 1.16
C LEU A 119 15.14 -5.59 -0.16
N VAL A 120 15.31 -4.25 -0.19
CA VAL A 120 15.79 -3.51 -1.37
C VAL A 120 17.15 -4.03 -1.84
N LYS A 121 18.10 -4.25 -0.91
CA LYS A 121 19.42 -4.81 -1.22
C LYS A 121 19.37 -6.23 -1.79
N ARG A 122 18.40 -7.02 -1.36
CA ARG A 122 18.19 -8.40 -1.85
C ARG A 122 17.52 -8.38 -3.21
N LEU A 123 16.48 -7.55 -3.39
CA LEU A 123 15.72 -7.47 -4.63
C LEU A 123 16.52 -6.81 -5.75
N LYS A 124 17.35 -5.80 -5.43
CA LYS A 124 18.12 -4.98 -6.38
C LYS A 124 17.20 -4.48 -7.51
N PRO A 125 16.27 -3.57 -7.20
CA PRO A 125 15.34 -3.07 -8.20
C PRO A 125 16.09 -2.43 -9.37
N ASP A 126 15.63 -2.68 -10.60
CA ASP A 126 16.17 -2.15 -11.84
C ASP A 126 15.08 -1.64 -12.80
N VAL A 127 13.81 -1.85 -12.41
CA VAL A 127 12.62 -1.30 -13.09
C VAL A 127 11.64 -0.73 -12.08
N PHE A 128 10.75 0.15 -12.53
CA PHE A 128 9.79 0.83 -11.65
C PHE A 128 8.81 -0.13 -10.97
N GLU A 129 8.40 -1.18 -11.66
CA GLU A 129 7.49 -2.22 -11.17
C GLU A 129 8.03 -2.92 -9.92
N ASP A 130 9.34 -3.08 -9.83
CA ASP A 130 10.00 -3.65 -8.65
C ASP A 130 9.76 -2.81 -7.39
N LEU A 131 9.73 -1.47 -7.52
CA LEU A 131 9.48 -0.57 -6.39
C LEU A 131 8.05 -0.73 -5.89
N GLY A 132 7.09 -0.88 -6.81
CA GLY A 132 5.71 -1.21 -6.46
C GLY A 132 5.61 -2.54 -5.73
N ALA A 133 6.26 -3.56 -6.26
CA ALA A 133 6.31 -4.89 -5.65
C ALA A 133 6.97 -4.88 -4.27
N LEU A 134 8.08 -4.14 -4.07
CA LEU A 134 8.73 -3.97 -2.77
C LEU A 134 7.75 -3.47 -1.70
N VAL A 135 7.01 -2.41 -2.00
CA VAL A 135 6.04 -1.82 -1.06
C VAL A 135 4.87 -2.77 -0.77
N ALA A 136 4.43 -3.54 -1.77
CA ALA A 136 3.36 -4.51 -1.62
C ALA A 136 3.80 -5.75 -0.83
N LEU A 137 5.02 -6.23 -1.04
CA LEU A 137 5.58 -7.43 -0.43
C LEU A 137 6.08 -7.20 1.01
N PHE A 138 6.44 -5.96 1.37
CA PHE A 138 6.92 -5.65 2.73
C PHE A 138 5.76 -5.54 3.72
N ARG A 139 5.10 -6.67 3.95
CA ARG A 139 3.98 -6.81 4.91
C ARG A 139 4.12 -8.13 5.67
N PRO A 140 3.56 -8.23 6.90
CA PRO A 140 3.71 -9.45 7.72
C PRO A 140 3.31 -10.75 7.01
N GLY A 141 2.22 -10.74 6.22
CA GLY A 141 1.76 -11.90 5.46
C GLY A 141 2.80 -12.41 4.44
N PRO A 142 3.17 -11.62 3.41
CA PRO A 142 4.17 -12.01 2.42
C PRO A 142 5.54 -12.33 3.03
N LEU A 143 5.98 -11.55 4.04
CA LEU A 143 7.25 -11.80 4.74
C LEU A 143 7.26 -13.14 5.49
N GLY A 144 6.13 -13.53 6.09
CA GLY A 144 6.02 -14.77 6.87
C GLY A 144 5.74 -16.02 6.03
N SER A 145 5.27 -15.88 4.78
CA SER A 145 4.87 -17.01 3.92
C SER A 145 5.98 -17.55 3.01
N GLY A 146 7.16 -16.91 2.96
CA GLY A 146 8.22 -17.24 2.01
C GLY A 146 8.00 -16.65 0.61
N MET A 147 6.91 -15.95 0.36
CA MET A 147 6.59 -15.32 -0.93
C MET A 147 7.67 -14.34 -1.38
N VAL A 148 8.22 -13.57 -0.44
CA VAL A 148 9.28 -12.59 -0.71
C VAL A 148 10.55 -13.28 -1.20
N ASP A 149 10.95 -14.38 -0.56
CA ASP A 149 12.15 -15.13 -0.95
C ASP A 149 11.98 -15.74 -2.35
N GLU A 150 10.80 -16.25 -2.65
CA GLU A 150 10.48 -16.79 -3.97
C GLU A 150 10.47 -15.71 -5.05
N PHE A 151 9.88 -14.55 -4.77
CA PHE A 151 9.87 -13.41 -5.69
C PHE A 151 11.29 -12.94 -6.03
N VAL A 152 12.16 -12.79 -5.02
CA VAL A 152 13.56 -12.41 -5.20
C VAL A 152 14.32 -13.45 -6.02
N ALA A 153 14.18 -14.73 -5.69
CA ALA A 153 14.86 -15.83 -6.40
C ALA A 153 14.44 -15.91 -7.87
N ARG A 154 13.15 -15.71 -8.16
CA ARG A 154 12.64 -15.68 -9.54
C ARG A 154 13.13 -14.47 -10.32
N LYS A 155 13.14 -13.27 -9.71
CA LYS A 155 13.69 -12.06 -10.33
C LYS A 155 15.16 -12.27 -10.75
N HIS A 156 15.95 -12.88 -9.90
CA HIS A 156 17.38 -13.11 -10.19
C HIS A 156 17.67 -14.35 -11.04
N GLY A 157 16.64 -15.08 -11.48
CA GLY A 157 16.80 -16.29 -12.28
C GLY A 157 17.33 -17.49 -11.50
N GLU A 158 17.40 -17.41 -10.17
CA GLU A 158 17.80 -18.52 -9.29
C GLU A 158 16.70 -19.59 -9.22
N LYS A 159 15.45 -19.19 -9.45
CA LYS A 159 14.29 -20.06 -9.54
C LYS A 159 13.53 -19.78 -10.84
N ALA A 160 13.12 -20.85 -11.53
CA ALA A 160 12.31 -20.71 -12.75
C ALA A 160 10.97 -20.03 -12.45
N ILE A 161 10.57 -19.10 -13.33
CA ILE A 161 9.22 -18.52 -13.30
C ILE A 161 8.25 -19.59 -13.81
N THR A 162 7.25 -19.90 -13.00
CA THR A 162 6.22 -20.88 -13.34
C THR A 162 4.85 -20.28 -13.15
N TYR A 163 3.93 -20.64 -14.03
CA TYR A 163 2.53 -20.20 -13.95
C TYR A 163 1.65 -21.45 -13.73
N ALA A 164 0.65 -21.34 -12.85
CA ALA A 164 -0.29 -22.42 -12.59
C ALA A 164 -1.11 -22.80 -13.85
N HIS A 165 -1.27 -21.84 -14.77
CA HIS A 165 -1.91 -22.04 -16.08
C HIS A 165 -1.25 -21.10 -17.10
N PRO A 166 -1.07 -21.50 -18.39
CA PRO A 166 -0.43 -20.63 -19.38
C PRO A 166 -1.11 -19.27 -19.59
N LEU A 167 -2.43 -19.21 -19.44
CA LEU A 167 -3.19 -17.96 -19.54
C LEU A 167 -2.86 -16.94 -18.45
N LEU A 168 -2.16 -17.33 -17.39
CA LEU A 168 -1.75 -16.43 -16.31
C LEU A 168 -0.43 -15.69 -16.59
N GLU A 169 0.32 -16.11 -17.59
CA GLU A 169 1.57 -15.43 -17.96
C GLU A 169 1.39 -13.95 -18.23
N PRO A 170 0.43 -13.48 -19.06
CA PRO A 170 0.23 -12.05 -19.30
C PRO A 170 -0.14 -11.27 -18.04
N VAL A 171 -0.78 -11.91 -17.05
CA VAL A 171 -1.22 -11.30 -15.79
C VAL A 171 -0.08 -11.20 -14.78
N LEU A 172 0.81 -12.20 -14.74
CA LEU A 172 1.78 -12.38 -13.66
C LEU A 172 3.24 -12.21 -14.10
N LYS A 173 3.52 -11.95 -15.38
CA LYS A 173 4.90 -11.83 -15.89
C LYS A 173 5.68 -10.72 -15.20
N ASP A 174 5.06 -9.56 -14.96
CA ASP A 174 5.69 -8.39 -14.35
C ASP A 174 5.91 -8.56 -12.83
N THR A 175 5.35 -9.61 -12.26
CA THR A 175 5.56 -10.02 -10.86
C THR A 175 6.19 -11.42 -10.75
N TYR A 176 6.91 -11.82 -11.78
CA TYR A 176 7.69 -13.09 -11.82
C TYR A 176 6.86 -14.32 -11.46
N GLY A 177 5.59 -14.36 -11.92
CA GLY A 177 4.66 -15.45 -11.64
C GLY A 177 4.07 -15.47 -10.22
N THR A 178 4.23 -14.38 -9.47
CA THR A 178 3.70 -14.24 -8.10
C THR A 178 2.50 -13.29 -8.10
N ILE A 179 1.43 -13.66 -7.41
CA ILE A 179 0.29 -12.75 -7.18
C ILE A 179 0.67 -11.78 -6.07
N VAL A 180 0.85 -10.50 -6.42
CA VAL A 180 1.27 -9.43 -5.50
C VAL A 180 0.14 -8.43 -5.26
N TYR A 181 -0.68 -8.17 -6.29
CA TYR A 181 -1.70 -7.12 -6.29
C TYR A 181 -3.11 -7.68 -6.30
N GLN A 182 -4.05 -6.97 -5.69
CA GLN A 182 -5.47 -7.33 -5.69
C GLN A 182 -6.04 -7.38 -7.12
N GLU A 183 -5.61 -6.47 -7.99
CA GLU A 183 -6.01 -6.40 -9.40
C GLU A 183 -5.62 -7.68 -10.15
N GLN A 184 -4.48 -8.27 -9.83
CA GLN A 184 -4.08 -9.55 -10.42
C GLN A 184 -5.03 -10.69 -10.03
N ILE A 185 -5.54 -10.70 -8.79
CA ILE A 185 -6.55 -11.68 -8.37
C ILE A 185 -7.81 -11.53 -9.23
N MET A 186 -8.28 -10.30 -9.44
CA MET A 186 -9.45 -10.04 -10.28
C MET A 186 -9.21 -10.51 -11.72
N GLN A 187 -8.05 -10.19 -12.28
CA GLN A 187 -7.66 -10.63 -13.63
C GLN A 187 -7.53 -12.15 -13.74
N VAL A 188 -7.05 -12.84 -12.70
CA VAL A 188 -7.02 -14.31 -12.67
C VAL A 188 -8.41 -14.90 -12.78
N PHE A 189 -9.39 -14.36 -12.05
CA PHE A 189 -10.79 -14.81 -12.15
C PHE A 189 -11.40 -14.53 -13.53
N GLN A 190 -11.09 -13.38 -14.14
CA GLN A 190 -11.52 -13.07 -15.49
C GLN A 190 -10.96 -14.05 -16.52
N VAL A 191 -9.64 -14.26 -16.48
CA VAL A 191 -8.94 -15.05 -17.50
C VAL A 191 -9.21 -16.55 -17.38
N LEU A 192 -9.39 -17.08 -16.16
CA LEU A 192 -9.60 -18.51 -15.94
C LEU A 192 -11.07 -18.91 -15.83
N ALA A 193 -11.94 -18.03 -15.38
CA ALA A 193 -13.32 -18.35 -15.06
C ALA A 193 -14.35 -17.43 -15.75
N ASP A 194 -13.90 -16.58 -16.67
CA ASP A 194 -14.75 -15.67 -17.48
C ASP A 194 -15.66 -14.75 -16.64
N TYR A 195 -15.15 -14.32 -15.47
CA TYR A 195 -15.86 -13.34 -14.65
C TYR A 195 -15.81 -11.96 -15.33
N SER A 196 -16.92 -11.22 -15.27
CA SER A 196 -16.93 -9.80 -15.60
C SER A 196 -16.35 -8.97 -14.46
N LEU A 197 -15.85 -7.78 -14.75
CA LEU A 197 -15.48 -6.76 -13.75
C LEU A 197 -16.71 -6.16 -13.10
#